data_c7128963fcf623d701518b3cd22ac885
#
_entry.id   c7128963fcf623d701518b3cd22ac885
#
_cell.length_a   1.000
_cell.length_b   1.000
_cell.length_c   1.000
_cell.angle_alpha   90.00
_cell.angle_beta   90.00
_cell.angle_gamma   90.00
#
_symmetry.space_group_name_H-M   'P 1'
#
loop_
_entity.id
_entity.type
_entity.pdbx_description
1 polymer ?
#
loop_
_entity_poly.entity_id
_entity_poly.type
_entity_poly.pdbx_seq_one_letter_code
_entity_poly.pdbx_strand_id
1 'polypeptide(L)'
;PLLVAGGSGVPMMLALTKQLVREGKQVTALLGYRTASDIFLADDIAAAGAAVTIFTEDGTAGVQGRVTDGMKDVDYTYFYTCGPEAMFRAVDQAAKTSGQFSFEARMGCGYGACMGCSCQTKYGTKRICKDGPVLVREEIVW
;
A
#
# COMPACT_ATOMS: atom_id res chain seq x y z
N PRO A 1 5.74 6.00 10.39
CA PRO A 1 4.80 5.63 9.32
C PRO A 1 4.64 4.12 9.19
N LEU A 2 3.47 3.71 8.71
CA LEU A 2 3.13 2.33 8.40
C LEU A 2 3.04 2.15 6.88
N LEU A 3 3.74 1.17 6.35
CA LEU A 3 3.64 0.74 4.96
C LEU A 3 2.80 -0.54 4.88
N VAL A 4 1.79 -0.56 4.03
CA VAL A 4 0.91 -1.72 3.85
C VAL A 4 0.91 -2.08 2.37
N ALA A 5 1.42 -3.25 2.03
CA ALA A 5 1.52 -3.65 0.62
C ALA A 5 1.05 -5.08 0.38
N GLY A 6 0.56 -5.32 -0.82
CA GLY A 6 0.19 -6.65 -1.31
C GLY A 6 0.64 -6.87 -2.75
N GLY A 7 1.23 -8.03 -3.02
CA GLY A 7 1.63 -8.43 -4.37
C GLY A 7 2.47 -7.39 -5.10
N SER A 8 1.99 -6.90 -6.26
CA SER A 8 2.66 -5.91 -7.11
C SER A 8 2.95 -4.56 -6.44
N GLY A 9 2.29 -4.25 -5.32
CA GLY A 9 2.54 -3.02 -4.56
C GLY A 9 3.84 -3.03 -3.72
N VAL A 10 4.43 -4.20 -3.48
CA VAL A 10 5.63 -4.33 -2.62
C VAL A 10 6.85 -3.57 -3.15
N PRO A 11 7.20 -3.57 -4.45
CA PRO A 11 8.35 -2.83 -4.96
C PRO A 11 8.34 -1.34 -4.65
N MET A 12 7.18 -0.71 -4.68
CA MET A 12 7.04 0.71 -4.35
C MET A 12 7.39 0.99 -2.88
N MET A 13 7.09 0.05 -1.99
CA MET A 13 7.39 0.19 -0.56
C MET A 13 8.89 0.15 -0.28
N LEU A 14 9.69 -0.55 -1.08
CA LEU A 14 11.15 -0.54 -0.94
C LEU A 14 11.73 0.87 -1.17
N ALA A 15 11.30 1.53 -2.24
CA ALA A 15 11.74 2.90 -2.54
C ALA A 15 11.31 3.87 -1.45
N LEU A 16 10.06 3.78 -1.01
CA LEU A 16 9.51 4.62 0.04
C LEU A 16 10.16 4.36 1.41
N THR A 17 10.46 3.10 1.75
CA THR A 17 11.22 2.75 2.96
C THR A 17 12.57 3.46 2.98
N LYS A 18 13.33 3.36 1.89
CA LYS A 18 14.64 4.02 1.79
C LYS A 18 14.54 5.53 1.99
N GLN A 19 13.51 6.16 1.44
CA GLN A 19 13.30 7.59 1.60
C GLN A 19 12.95 7.97 3.05
N LEU A 20 11.97 7.30 3.64
CA LEU A 20 11.50 7.59 5.00
C LEU A 20 12.59 7.32 6.05
N VAL A 21 13.37 6.26 5.89
CA VAL A 21 14.51 5.97 6.79
C VAL A 21 15.60 7.04 6.67
N ARG A 22 15.92 7.52 5.46
CA ARG A 22 16.84 8.66 5.27
C ARG A 22 16.36 9.94 5.97
N GLU A 23 15.05 10.11 6.06
CA GLU A 23 14.42 11.22 6.80
C GLU A 23 14.36 10.99 8.32
N GLY A 24 14.99 9.92 8.81
CA GLY A 24 15.03 9.59 10.25
C GLY A 24 13.72 9.03 10.80
N LYS A 25 12.80 8.53 9.94
CA LYS A 25 11.53 7.95 10.38
C LYS A 25 11.72 6.47 10.78
N GLN A 26 11.03 6.06 11.83
CA GLN A 26 10.87 4.65 12.16
C GLN A 26 9.75 4.07 11.28
N VAL A 27 10.09 3.11 10.43
CA VAL A 27 9.19 2.55 9.43
C VAL A 27 8.80 1.13 9.83
N THR A 28 7.49 0.86 9.83
CA THR A 28 6.94 -0.49 9.95
C THR A 28 6.31 -0.87 8.61
N ALA A 29 6.54 -2.09 8.13
CA ALA A 29 5.98 -2.59 6.87
C ALA A 29 5.22 -3.90 7.10
N LEU A 30 3.96 -3.93 6.70
CA LEU A 30 3.11 -5.11 6.65
C LEU A 30 2.98 -5.55 5.19
N LEU A 31 3.54 -6.71 4.86
CA LEU A 31 3.61 -7.24 3.50
C LEU A 31 2.73 -8.47 3.35
N GLY A 32 1.78 -8.42 2.44
CA GLY A 32 0.81 -9.49 2.19
C GLY A 32 1.11 -10.25 0.89
N TYR A 33 1.07 -11.57 1.00
CA TYR A 33 1.24 -12.51 -0.11
C TYR A 33 0.20 -13.61 -0.01
N ARG A 34 0.00 -14.36 -1.08
CA ARG A 34 -0.91 -15.53 -1.02
C ARG A 34 -0.23 -16.70 -0.34
N THR A 35 1.01 -16.96 -0.67
CA THR A 35 1.80 -18.12 -0.22
C THR A 35 3.27 -17.73 -0.02
N ALA A 36 4.05 -18.61 0.61
CA ALA A 36 5.49 -18.41 0.82
C ALA A 36 6.27 -18.25 -0.49
N SER A 37 5.86 -18.94 -1.57
CA SER A 37 6.52 -18.83 -2.87
C SER A 37 6.33 -17.48 -3.57
N ASP A 38 5.35 -16.71 -3.15
CA ASP A 38 5.07 -15.37 -3.70
C ASP A 38 5.88 -14.27 -2.98
N ILE A 39 6.63 -14.60 -1.92
CA ILE A 39 7.39 -13.62 -1.13
C ILE A 39 8.59 -13.12 -1.94
N PHE A 40 8.68 -11.82 -2.08
CA PHE A 40 9.81 -11.13 -2.70
C PHE A 40 10.03 -9.76 -2.07
N LEU A 41 11.27 -9.26 -2.10
CA LEU A 41 11.71 -7.95 -1.58
C LEU A 41 11.49 -7.71 -0.07
N ALA A 42 11.01 -8.67 0.69
CA ALA A 42 10.79 -8.50 2.12
C ALA A 42 12.11 -8.28 2.87
N ASP A 43 13.15 -9.05 2.53
CA ASP A 43 14.49 -8.91 3.12
C ASP A 43 15.15 -7.58 2.70
N ASP A 44 14.94 -7.13 1.46
CA ASP A 44 15.43 -5.84 0.98
C ASP A 44 14.79 -4.66 1.74
N ILE A 45 13.49 -4.76 2.04
CA ILE A 45 12.75 -3.75 2.82
C ILE A 45 13.25 -3.74 4.27
N ALA A 46 13.48 -4.91 4.86
CA ALA A 46 14.06 -5.03 6.19
C ALA A 46 15.50 -4.47 6.23
N ALA A 47 16.33 -4.82 5.24
CA ALA A 47 17.69 -4.28 5.11
C ALA A 47 17.72 -2.78 4.89
N ALA A 48 16.68 -2.20 4.29
CA ALA A 48 16.52 -0.75 4.15
C ALA A 48 16.14 -0.04 5.46
N GLY A 49 15.87 -0.79 6.55
CA GLY A 49 15.66 -0.26 7.89
C GLY A 49 14.21 -0.26 8.39
N ALA A 50 13.29 -0.97 7.72
CA ALA A 50 11.93 -1.15 8.22
C ALA A 50 11.80 -2.38 9.13
N ALA A 51 10.92 -2.29 10.14
CA ALA A 51 10.41 -3.45 10.84
C ALA A 51 9.36 -4.15 9.96
N VAL A 52 9.67 -5.34 9.44
CA VAL A 52 8.83 -6.06 8.48
C VAL A 52 8.05 -7.18 9.15
N THR A 53 6.75 -7.24 8.87
CA THR A 53 5.90 -8.40 9.18
C THR A 53 5.29 -8.93 7.89
N ILE A 54 5.46 -10.23 7.64
CA ILE A 54 4.93 -10.92 6.48
C ILE A 54 3.63 -11.61 6.84
N PHE A 55 2.63 -11.47 5.97
CA PHE A 55 1.35 -12.18 6.04
C PHE A 55 1.20 -13.07 4.82
N THR A 56 0.77 -14.32 5.01
CA THR A 56 0.35 -15.21 3.92
C THR A 56 -1.06 -15.71 4.16
N GLU A 57 -1.87 -15.72 3.09
CA GLU A 57 -3.27 -16.15 3.21
C GLU A 57 -3.39 -17.62 3.63
N ASP A 58 -2.47 -18.46 3.12
CA ASP A 58 -2.44 -19.90 3.40
C ASP A 58 -1.64 -20.30 4.66
N GLY A 59 -0.94 -19.35 5.30
CA GLY A 59 -0.14 -19.59 6.49
C GLY A 59 1.19 -20.33 6.24
N THR A 60 1.65 -20.40 4.98
CA THR A 60 2.89 -21.11 4.64
C THR A 60 4.15 -20.35 5.05
N ALA A 61 4.06 -19.06 5.33
CA ALA A 61 5.14 -18.26 5.91
C ALA A 61 4.60 -17.05 6.68
N GLY A 62 5.35 -16.60 7.68
CA GLY A 62 4.98 -15.45 8.51
C GLY A 62 3.71 -15.68 9.31
N VAL A 63 2.85 -14.67 9.37
CA VAL A 63 1.56 -14.74 10.06
C VAL A 63 0.48 -15.15 9.06
N GLN A 64 -0.35 -16.13 9.41
CA GLN A 64 -1.50 -16.47 8.60
C GLN A 64 -2.57 -15.39 8.70
N GLY A 65 -3.04 -14.88 7.57
CA GLY A 65 -4.08 -13.87 7.53
C GLY A 65 -3.79 -12.75 6.54
N ARG A 66 -4.42 -11.61 6.76
CA ARG A 66 -4.31 -10.42 5.90
C ARG A 66 -3.51 -9.32 6.59
N VAL A 67 -2.90 -8.46 5.81
CA VAL A 67 -2.15 -7.29 6.30
C VAL A 67 -2.96 -6.39 7.24
N THR A 68 -4.28 -6.32 7.04
CA THR A 68 -5.19 -5.54 7.88
C THR A 68 -5.34 -6.08 9.29
N ASP A 69 -5.07 -7.38 9.49
CA ASP A 69 -5.09 -7.98 10.82
C ASP A 69 -3.95 -7.44 11.68
N GLY A 70 -2.77 -7.23 11.07
CA GLY A 70 -1.61 -6.64 11.73
C GLY A 70 -1.71 -5.14 12.00
N MET A 71 -2.56 -4.41 11.27
CA MET A 71 -2.72 -2.96 11.48
C MET A 71 -3.27 -2.60 12.87
N LYS A 72 -3.93 -3.53 13.53
CA LYS A 72 -4.51 -3.32 14.87
C LYS A 72 -3.44 -3.25 15.95
N ASP A 73 -2.33 -3.96 15.74
CA ASP A 73 -1.26 -4.18 16.72
C ASP A 73 -0.07 -3.24 16.55
N VAL A 74 -0.15 -2.34 15.56
CA VAL A 74 0.89 -1.36 15.26
C VAL A 74 0.42 0.06 15.58
N ASP A 75 1.28 0.80 16.29
CA ASP A 75 1.10 2.23 16.46
C ASP A 75 1.73 2.99 15.30
N TYR A 76 0.94 3.83 14.63
CA TYR A 76 1.39 4.65 13.51
C TYR A 76 0.65 5.98 13.46
N THR A 77 1.30 6.99 12.91
CA THR A 77 0.75 8.34 12.75
C THR A 77 0.28 8.63 11.33
N TYR A 78 0.72 7.84 10.37
CA TYR A 78 0.38 7.95 8.96
C TYR A 78 0.63 6.62 8.25
N PHE A 79 -0.19 6.27 7.25
CA PHE A 79 0.05 5.07 6.46
C PHE A 79 0.19 5.36 4.96
N TYR A 80 0.88 4.44 4.29
CA TYR A 80 1.01 4.37 2.83
C TYR A 80 0.63 2.97 2.38
N THR A 81 -0.21 2.85 1.36
CA THR A 81 -0.60 1.54 0.88
C THR A 81 -0.56 1.44 -0.64
N CYS A 82 -0.14 0.27 -1.14
CA CYS A 82 -0.15 -0.09 -2.54
C CYS A 82 -0.49 -1.58 -2.70
N GLY A 83 -1.40 -1.89 -3.62
CA GLY A 83 -1.84 -3.26 -3.88
C GLY A 83 -3.24 -3.32 -4.50
N PRO A 84 -3.91 -4.48 -4.45
CA PRO A 84 -5.23 -4.66 -5.02
C PRO A 84 -6.31 -3.77 -4.38
N GLU A 85 -7.31 -3.35 -5.15
CA GLU A 85 -8.39 -2.47 -4.68
C GLU A 85 -9.18 -3.08 -3.48
N ALA A 86 -9.36 -4.40 -3.48
CA ALA A 86 -10.00 -5.07 -2.35
C ALA A 86 -9.21 -4.89 -1.04
N MET A 87 -7.87 -4.89 -1.12
CA MET A 87 -7.02 -4.59 0.03
C MET A 87 -7.17 -3.12 0.46
N PHE A 88 -7.29 -2.18 -0.47
CA PHE A 88 -7.47 -0.77 -0.16
C PHE A 88 -8.73 -0.52 0.69
N ARG A 89 -9.87 -1.11 0.30
CA ARG A 89 -11.11 -1.01 1.07
C ARG A 89 -10.95 -1.55 2.49
N ALA A 90 -10.26 -2.69 2.64
CA ALA A 90 -9.99 -3.26 3.95
C ALA A 90 -9.02 -2.40 4.79
N VAL A 91 -7.98 -1.85 4.16
CA VAL A 91 -7.04 -0.92 4.81
C VAL A 91 -7.75 0.35 5.26
N ASP A 92 -8.62 0.94 4.42
CA ASP A 92 -9.38 2.13 4.78
C ASP A 92 -10.28 1.89 6.02
N GLN A 93 -10.96 0.74 6.07
CA GLN A 93 -11.79 0.36 7.21
C GLN A 93 -10.98 0.12 8.50
N ALA A 94 -9.78 -0.44 8.39
CA ALA A 94 -8.89 -0.71 9.52
C ALA A 94 -8.09 0.50 9.99
N ALA A 95 -7.92 1.51 9.13
CA ALA A 95 -7.03 2.64 9.37
C ALA A 95 -7.55 3.58 10.46
N LYS A 96 -6.66 3.90 11.40
CA LYS A 96 -6.92 4.81 12.53
C LYS A 96 -6.47 6.26 12.25
N THR A 97 -5.72 6.49 11.17
CA THR A 97 -5.08 7.77 10.83
C THR A 97 -5.32 8.15 9.38
N SER A 98 -4.90 9.34 9.00
CA SER A 98 -4.71 9.73 7.60
C SER A 98 -3.69 8.84 6.90
N GLY A 99 -3.75 8.80 5.58
CA GLY A 99 -2.83 8.01 4.78
C GLY A 99 -2.98 8.25 3.28
N GLN A 100 -2.19 7.52 2.52
CA GLN A 100 -2.17 7.60 1.06
C GLN A 100 -2.31 6.22 0.42
N PHE A 101 -3.05 6.20 -0.68
CA PHE A 101 -3.29 5.03 -1.52
C PHE A 101 -2.63 5.25 -2.87
N SER A 102 -1.71 4.37 -3.25
CA SER A 102 -1.13 4.34 -4.58
C SER A 102 -1.92 3.40 -5.47
N PHE A 103 -2.77 3.98 -6.31
CA PHE A 103 -3.67 3.22 -7.18
C PHE A 103 -2.95 2.62 -8.37
N GLU A 104 -3.25 1.36 -8.65
CA GLU A 104 -2.94 0.68 -9.89
C GLU A 104 -4.21 0.62 -10.75
N ALA A 105 -4.21 1.28 -11.89
CA ALA A 105 -5.33 1.27 -12.82
C ALA A 105 -4.89 0.79 -14.19
N ARG A 106 -5.80 0.16 -14.92
CA ARG A 106 -5.58 -0.14 -16.34
C ARG A 106 -5.57 1.16 -17.12
N MET A 107 -4.40 1.50 -17.68
CA MET A 107 -4.19 2.73 -18.41
C MET A 107 -4.17 2.47 -19.92
N GLY A 108 -5.06 3.11 -20.67
CA GLY A 108 -5.04 3.07 -22.11
C GLY A 108 -4.03 4.06 -22.69
N CYS A 109 -4.21 5.37 -22.46
CA CYS A 109 -3.34 6.39 -23.03
C CYS A 109 -2.15 6.79 -22.16
N GLY A 110 -2.24 6.67 -20.82
CA GLY A 110 -1.20 7.06 -19.88
C GLY A 110 -1.02 8.57 -19.65
N TYR A 111 -1.73 9.43 -20.37
CA TYR A 111 -1.58 10.91 -20.28
C TYR A 111 -2.90 11.66 -20.02
N GLY A 112 -3.99 10.94 -19.79
CA GLY A 112 -5.24 11.54 -19.31
C GLY A 112 -6.27 11.89 -20.38
N ALA A 113 -6.11 11.47 -21.65
CA ALA A 113 -7.08 11.79 -22.71
C ALA A 113 -8.25 10.81 -22.77
N CYS A 114 -8.01 9.48 -22.61
CA CYS A 114 -9.05 8.48 -22.82
C CYS A 114 -10.01 8.29 -21.65
N MET A 115 -9.73 8.87 -20.49
CA MET A 115 -10.51 8.75 -19.26
C MET A 115 -10.67 7.31 -18.70
N GLY A 116 -9.96 6.31 -19.27
CA GLY A 116 -10.11 4.89 -18.92
C GLY A 116 -9.65 4.52 -17.51
N CYS A 117 -8.77 5.32 -16.91
CA CYS A 117 -8.29 5.14 -15.53
C CYS A 117 -8.95 6.12 -14.54
N SER A 118 -10.15 6.61 -14.86
CA SER A 118 -10.85 7.57 -13.99
C SER A 118 -11.35 6.91 -12.71
N CYS A 119 -11.18 7.60 -11.61
CA CYS A 119 -11.79 7.27 -10.33
C CYS A 119 -12.57 8.47 -9.77
N GLN A 120 -13.61 8.19 -9.00
CA GLN A 120 -14.38 9.23 -8.32
C GLN A 120 -13.70 9.61 -7.01
N THR A 121 -13.63 10.91 -6.76
CA THR A 121 -13.19 11.45 -5.47
C THR A 121 -14.23 12.44 -4.96
N LYS A 122 -14.13 12.84 -3.70
CA LYS A 122 -15.01 13.89 -3.11
C LYS A 122 -14.87 15.24 -3.81
N TYR A 123 -13.79 15.45 -4.54
CA TYR A 123 -13.48 16.70 -5.24
C TYR A 123 -13.65 16.60 -6.77
N GLY A 124 -14.34 15.54 -7.21
CA GLY A 124 -14.59 15.27 -8.63
C GLY A 124 -13.81 14.08 -9.16
N THR A 125 -13.91 13.86 -10.47
CA THR A 125 -13.26 12.75 -11.15
C THR A 125 -11.77 13.02 -11.35
N LYS A 126 -10.92 12.09 -10.91
CA LYS A 126 -9.47 12.10 -11.16
C LYS A 126 -9.07 10.96 -12.08
N ARG A 127 -8.05 11.17 -12.88
CA ARG A 127 -7.43 10.16 -13.76
C ARG A 127 -6.14 9.70 -13.13
N ILE A 128 -6.05 8.43 -12.81
CA ILE A 128 -4.89 7.87 -12.09
C ILE A 128 -3.58 8.13 -12.83
N CYS A 129 -3.58 8.08 -14.18
CA CYS A 129 -2.37 8.31 -14.98
C CYS A 129 -1.89 9.77 -15.00
N LYS A 130 -2.75 10.74 -14.66
CA LYS A 130 -2.44 12.17 -14.74
C LYS A 130 -2.52 12.89 -13.39
N ASP A 131 -3.58 12.60 -12.64
CA ASP A 131 -3.94 13.30 -11.42
C ASP A 131 -3.53 12.50 -10.17
N GLY A 132 -3.10 11.22 -10.35
CA GLY A 132 -2.55 10.30 -9.39
C GLY A 132 -1.09 9.92 -9.71
N PRO A 133 -0.63 8.70 -9.42
CA PRO A 133 -1.41 7.56 -8.89
C PRO A 133 -1.73 7.62 -7.40
N VAL A 134 -1.11 8.53 -6.65
CA VAL A 134 -1.26 8.62 -5.21
C VAL A 134 -2.38 9.58 -4.85
N LEU A 135 -3.35 9.08 -4.09
CA LEU A 135 -4.48 9.84 -3.57
C LEU A 135 -4.49 9.78 -2.04
N VAL A 136 -4.87 10.89 -1.40
CA VAL A 136 -5.02 10.91 0.06
C VAL A 136 -6.34 10.24 0.47
N ARG A 137 -6.32 9.59 1.64
CA ARG A 137 -7.46 8.84 2.17
C ARG A 137 -8.76 9.64 2.15
N GLU A 138 -8.67 10.90 2.56
CA GLU A 138 -9.83 11.79 2.79
C GLU A 138 -10.56 12.15 1.50
N GLU A 139 -9.91 12.04 0.34
CA GLU A 139 -10.54 12.36 -0.95
C GLU A 139 -11.21 11.16 -1.64
N ILE A 140 -10.90 9.93 -1.22
CA ILE A 140 -11.37 8.72 -1.89
C ILE A 140 -12.85 8.48 -1.60
N VAL A 141 -13.57 8.01 -2.62
CA VAL A 141 -14.94 7.51 -2.54
C VAL A 141 -14.90 6.03 -2.92
N TRP A 142 -15.28 5.15 -1.98
CA TRP A 142 -15.24 3.69 -2.15
C TRP A 142 -16.54 3.12 -2.71
#